data_f5388a03c64db465db7edba47f863c4a
#
_entry.id   f5388a03c64db465db7edba47f863c4a
#
_cell.length_a   1.000
_cell.length_b   1.000
_cell.length_c   1.000
_cell.angle_alpha   90.00
_cell.angle_beta   90.00
_cell.angle_gamma   90.00
#
_symmetry.space_group_name_H-M   'P 1'
#
loop_
_entity.id
_entity.type
_entity.pdbx_description
1 polymer ?
#
loop_
_entity_poly.entity_id
_entity_poly.type
_entity_poly.pdbx_seq_one_letter_code
_entity_poly.pdbx_strand_id
1 'polypeptide(L)'
;MKKIITIIFCITTLTSCFYTAMYHLSENDKKWVNMYSKDDVFLFHYGKNTDTLLIDQKNIKNRKSPFMQSEASDIYNGTGSLYFTIKHNGTTILGRLVIVKKDIDVLSISLRVGERKYSSPNANNIILSSLSIEGSDFFDVIFIDDNNSEILLANEWTPQSFVWSKSKGLLQYKYQTGETYSFYKKLTKKKKKK
;
A
#
# COMPACT_ATOMS: atom_id res chain seq x y z
N MET A 1 33.97 -20.49 -44.28
CA MET A 1 32.96 -21.11 -43.41
C MET A 1 33.29 -20.96 -41.90
N LYS A 2 34.50 -21.25 -41.42
CA LYS A 2 34.83 -21.12 -39.95
C LYS A 2 34.56 -19.73 -39.38
N LYS A 3 34.87 -18.62 -40.07
CA LYS A 3 34.63 -17.24 -39.59
C LYS A 3 33.15 -16.87 -39.47
N ILE A 4 32.28 -17.40 -40.35
CA ILE A 4 30.84 -17.16 -40.32
C ILE A 4 30.22 -17.89 -39.13
N ILE A 5 30.66 -19.12 -38.83
CA ILE A 5 30.18 -19.90 -37.68
C ILE A 5 30.54 -19.20 -36.36
N THR A 6 31.75 -18.63 -36.27
CA THR A 6 32.19 -17.89 -35.08
C THR A 6 31.36 -16.63 -34.85
N ILE A 7 31.00 -15.89 -35.89
CA ILE A 7 30.16 -14.68 -35.79
C ILE A 7 28.73 -15.05 -35.33
N ILE A 8 28.15 -16.12 -35.90
CA ILE A 8 26.81 -16.59 -35.49
C ILE A 8 26.81 -17.02 -34.06
N PHE A 9 27.84 -17.76 -33.59
CA PHE A 9 27.98 -18.18 -32.20
C PHE A 9 28.11 -16.97 -31.25
N CYS A 10 28.89 -15.93 -31.57
CA CYS A 10 28.96 -14.71 -30.78
C CYS A 10 27.64 -13.94 -30.73
N ILE A 11 26.85 -13.89 -31.80
CA ILE A 11 25.56 -13.22 -31.81
C ILE A 11 24.55 -13.96 -30.94
N THR A 12 24.53 -15.30 -30.99
CA THR A 12 23.60 -16.10 -30.15
C THR A 12 23.96 -16.04 -28.67
N THR A 13 25.23 -15.95 -28.30
CA THR A 13 25.65 -15.79 -26.90
C THR A 13 25.33 -14.40 -26.35
N LEU A 14 25.35 -13.35 -27.17
CA LEU A 14 24.99 -11.99 -26.76
C LEU A 14 23.48 -11.80 -26.58
N THR A 15 22.65 -12.56 -27.27
CA THR A 15 21.18 -12.47 -27.10
C THR A 15 20.64 -13.25 -25.92
N SER A 16 21.40 -14.20 -25.34
CA SER A 16 20.94 -15.02 -24.23
C SER A 16 21.03 -14.35 -22.85
N CYS A 17 21.63 -13.15 -22.74
CA CYS A 17 21.94 -12.53 -21.45
C CYS A 17 20.91 -11.53 -20.90
N PHE A 18 19.74 -11.32 -21.51
CA PHE A 18 18.84 -10.25 -21.10
C PHE A 18 17.36 -10.63 -21.05
N TYR A 19 17.02 -11.74 -20.41
CA TYR A 19 15.63 -11.98 -20.02
C TYR A 19 15.42 -11.49 -18.60
N THR A 20 15.07 -10.22 -18.46
CA THR A 20 14.69 -9.62 -17.18
C THR A 20 13.16 -9.61 -17.12
N ALA A 21 12.58 -10.34 -16.19
CA ALA A 21 11.14 -10.29 -15.95
C ALA A 21 10.78 -8.94 -15.33
N MET A 22 9.78 -8.26 -15.89
CA MET A 22 9.27 -6.98 -15.39
C MET A 22 7.80 -7.10 -15.04
N TYR A 23 7.47 -6.93 -13.78
CA TYR A 23 6.10 -6.99 -13.29
C TYR A 23 5.64 -5.58 -12.91
N HIS A 24 4.77 -5.00 -13.73
CA HIS A 24 4.25 -3.65 -13.53
C HIS A 24 2.93 -3.67 -12.74
N LEU A 25 2.76 -2.67 -11.86
CA LEU A 25 1.46 -2.42 -11.25
C LEU A 25 0.47 -1.97 -12.33
N SER A 26 -0.64 -2.70 -12.46
CA SER A 26 -1.80 -2.31 -13.26
C SER A 26 -2.53 -1.11 -12.63
N GLU A 27 -3.45 -0.49 -13.36
CA GLU A 27 -4.30 0.56 -12.78
C GLU A 27 -5.19 0.03 -11.64
N ASN A 28 -5.61 -1.25 -11.72
CA ASN A 28 -6.34 -1.89 -10.62
C ASN A 28 -5.47 -2.13 -9.37
N ASP A 29 -4.19 -2.47 -9.56
CA ASP A 29 -3.23 -2.61 -8.45
C ASP A 29 -2.97 -1.27 -7.78
N LYS A 30 -2.84 -0.21 -8.57
CA LYS A 30 -2.61 1.15 -8.07
C LYS A 30 -3.78 1.73 -7.27
N LYS A 31 -5.00 1.17 -7.38
CA LYS A 31 -6.15 1.62 -6.56
C LYS A 31 -5.85 1.57 -5.07
N TRP A 32 -5.04 0.58 -4.61
CA TRP A 32 -4.64 0.47 -3.21
C TRP A 32 -3.91 1.69 -2.66
N VAL A 33 -3.27 2.49 -3.51
CA VAL A 33 -2.47 3.66 -3.10
C VAL A 33 -2.97 4.98 -3.72
N ASN A 34 -3.83 4.93 -4.76
CA ASN A 34 -4.22 6.13 -5.50
C ASN A 34 -5.31 6.98 -4.84
N MET A 35 -6.02 6.44 -3.82
CA MET A 35 -7.03 7.19 -3.07
C MET A 35 -6.43 8.38 -2.29
N TYR A 36 -5.13 8.34 -2.04
CA TYR A 36 -4.41 9.37 -1.29
C TYR A 36 -3.44 10.16 -2.15
N SER A 37 -3.24 11.42 -1.81
CA SER A 37 -2.17 12.27 -2.32
C SER A 37 -1.28 12.72 -1.17
N LYS A 38 -0.01 13.03 -1.45
CA LYS A 38 0.89 13.64 -0.46
C LYS A 38 0.23 14.89 0.14
N ASP A 39 0.37 15.06 1.44
CA ASP A 39 -0.19 16.16 2.23
C ASP A 39 -1.73 16.15 2.33
N ASP A 40 -2.43 15.09 1.89
CA ASP A 40 -3.84 14.91 2.21
C ASP A 40 -4.01 14.79 3.73
N VAL A 41 -5.10 15.37 4.24
CA VAL A 41 -5.46 15.33 5.66
C VAL A 41 -6.86 14.76 5.78
N PHE A 42 -7.03 13.77 6.65
CA PHE A 42 -8.31 13.12 6.92
C PHE A 42 -8.63 13.22 8.41
N LEU A 43 -9.89 13.43 8.73
CA LEU A 43 -10.38 13.45 10.10
C LEU A 43 -11.14 12.18 10.42
N PHE A 44 -10.90 11.66 11.62
CA PHE A 44 -11.58 10.53 12.21
C PHE A 44 -12.22 10.97 13.52
N HIS A 45 -13.45 10.54 13.79
CA HIS A 45 -14.21 10.95 14.95
C HIS A 45 -14.57 9.75 15.84
N TYR A 46 -14.53 9.99 17.16
CA TYR A 46 -15.16 9.17 18.19
C TYR A 46 -15.78 10.11 19.23
N GLY A 47 -17.11 10.20 19.28
CA GLY A 47 -17.81 11.15 20.15
C GLY A 47 -17.39 12.59 19.86
N LYS A 48 -16.79 13.25 20.85
CA LYS A 48 -16.25 14.62 20.71
C LYS A 48 -14.78 14.65 20.31
N ASN A 49 -14.09 13.53 20.31
CA ASN A 49 -12.67 13.42 20.01
C ASN A 49 -12.45 13.34 18.49
N THR A 50 -11.35 13.94 18.04
CA THR A 50 -10.98 13.95 16.62
C THR A 50 -9.51 13.63 16.46
N ASP A 51 -9.25 12.58 15.68
CA ASP A 51 -7.91 12.25 15.23
C ASP A 51 -7.66 12.78 13.82
N THR A 52 -6.40 13.09 13.55
CA THR A 52 -5.98 13.59 12.24
C THR A 52 -5.01 12.62 11.60
N LEU A 53 -5.37 12.09 10.41
CA LEU A 53 -4.46 11.32 9.57
C LEU A 53 -3.86 12.24 8.51
N LEU A 54 -2.53 12.28 8.45
CA LEU A 54 -1.74 13.05 7.47
C LEU A 54 -0.99 12.07 6.56
N ILE A 55 -1.06 12.29 5.25
CA ILE A 55 -0.28 11.54 4.28
C ILE A 55 1.10 12.18 4.14
N ASP A 56 2.12 11.49 4.64
CA ASP A 56 3.50 11.98 4.64
C ASP A 56 4.18 11.74 3.29
N GLN A 57 4.01 10.54 2.74
CA GLN A 57 4.66 10.16 1.49
C GLN A 57 3.83 9.16 0.69
N LYS A 58 3.83 9.32 -0.63
CA LYS A 58 3.31 8.37 -1.60
C LYS A 58 4.33 8.14 -2.69
N ASN A 59 4.59 6.87 -3.00
CA ASN A 59 5.50 6.47 -4.06
C ASN A 59 4.87 5.36 -4.91
N ILE A 60 5.00 5.48 -6.24
CA ILE A 60 4.66 4.40 -7.17
C ILE A 60 5.82 4.27 -8.15
N LYS A 61 6.42 3.09 -8.20
CA LYS A 61 7.55 2.77 -9.07
C LYS A 61 7.15 1.67 -10.05
N ASN A 62 7.00 2.04 -11.32
CA ASN A 62 6.91 1.14 -12.45
C ASN A 62 8.08 1.49 -13.37
N ARG A 63 9.14 0.72 -13.35
CA ARG A 63 10.30 0.97 -14.22
C ARG A 63 9.92 0.73 -15.67
N LYS A 64 10.35 1.59 -16.58
CA LYS A 64 9.97 1.55 -17.99
C LYS A 64 10.86 0.68 -18.88
N SER A 65 12.10 0.38 -18.46
CA SER A 65 13.05 -0.41 -19.24
C SER A 65 14.17 -0.97 -18.38
N PRO A 66 14.66 -2.18 -18.65
CA PRO A 66 15.87 -2.74 -18.03
C PRO A 66 17.16 -2.17 -18.63
N PHE A 67 17.08 -1.37 -19.73
CA PHE A 67 18.25 -0.87 -20.42
C PHE A 67 19.11 0.03 -19.52
N MET A 68 20.36 -0.34 -19.33
CA MET A 68 21.43 0.39 -18.61
C MET A 68 21.40 0.35 -17.07
N GLN A 69 21.03 -0.75 -16.42
CA GLN A 69 21.29 -0.88 -14.99
C GLN A 69 22.21 -2.06 -14.71
N SER A 70 23.37 -1.77 -14.10
CA SER A 70 24.39 -2.72 -13.63
C SER A 70 23.96 -3.49 -12.38
N GLU A 71 22.70 -3.42 -11.97
CA GLU A 71 22.20 -4.16 -10.82
C GLU A 71 21.79 -5.58 -11.24
N ALA A 72 22.42 -6.55 -10.63
CA ALA A 72 22.30 -7.99 -10.90
C ALA A 72 20.96 -8.61 -10.45
N SER A 73 19.83 -7.93 -10.59
CA SER A 73 18.52 -8.54 -10.29
C SER A 73 17.77 -8.85 -11.57
N ASP A 74 17.53 -10.11 -11.83
CA ASP A 74 16.84 -10.61 -13.02
C ASP A 74 15.32 -10.32 -13.01
N ILE A 75 14.78 -9.75 -11.92
CA ILE A 75 13.36 -9.49 -11.72
C ILE A 75 13.13 -8.07 -11.21
N TYR A 76 12.35 -7.26 -11.96
CA TYR A 76 11.91 -5.94 -11.54
C TYR A 76 10.44 -5.94 -11.15
N ASN A 77 10.18 -5.67 -9.87
CA ASN A 77 8.85 -5.62 -9.31
C ASN A 77 8.32 -4.18 -9.29
N GLY A 78 7.14 -3.96 -9.85
CA GLY A 78 6.39 -2.74 -9.65
C GLY A 78 6.01 -2.60 -8.17
N THR A 79 6.23 -1.43 -7.58
CA THR A 79 5.96 -1.18 -6.16
C THR A 79 5.13 0.07 -5.96
N GLY A 80 4.22 0.03 -4.99
CA GLY A 80 3.51 1.19 -4.47
C GLY A 80 3.68 1.27 -2.96
N SER A 81 3.91 2.47 -2.44
CA SER A 81 3.98 2.67 -1.00
C SER A 81 3.30 3.97 -0.59
N LEU A 82 2.69 3.92 0.58
CA LEU A 82 2.04 5.03 1.25
C LEU A 82 2.53 5.04 2.70
N TYR A 83 2.93 6.20 3.19
CA TYR A 83 3.26 6.42 4.59
C TYR A 83 2.35 7.52 5.12
N PHE A 84 1.82 7.31 6.30
CA PHE A 84 0.92 8.25 6.94
C PHE A 84 1.12 8.27 8.45
N THR A 85 0.67 9.34 9.04
CA THR A 85 0.74 9.59 10.47
C THR A 85 -0.65 9.86 11.01
N ILE A 86 -1.05 9.20 12.10
CA ILE A 86 -2.27 9.50 12.85
C ILE A 86 -1.85 10.26 14.11
N LYS A 87 -2.42 11.44 14.31
CA LYS A 87 -2.27 12.23 15.55
C LYS A 87 -3.46 11.96 16.45
N HIS A 88 -3.19 11.32 17.58
CA HIS A 88 -4.16 10.92 18.59
C HIS A 88 -3.73 11.43 19.97
N ASN A 89 -4.50 12.30 20.62
CA ASN A 89 -4.26 12.81 21.97
C ASN A 89 -2.80 13.23 22.24
N GLY A 90 -2.18 13.95 21.29
CA GLY A 90 -0.78 14.39 21.38
C GLY A 90 0.26 13.32 21.00
N THR A 91 -0.15 12.08 20.80
CA THR A 91 0.70 10.96 20.35
C THR A 91 0.69 10.85 18.82
N THR A 92 1.78 10.32 18.28
CA THR A 92 1.95 10.08 16.85
C THR A 92 2.00 8.58 16.57
N ILE A 93 1.05 8.10 15.78
CA ILE A 93 0.96 6.70 15.36
C ILE A 93 1.33 6.61 13.90
N LEU A 94 2.34 5.81 13.57
CA LEU A 94 2.79 5.64 12.20
C LEU A 94 1.98 4.58 11.48
N GLY A 95 1.68 4.82 10.21
CA GLY A 95 1.02 3.88 9.35
C GLY A 95 1.74 3.72 8.00
N ARG A 96 1.57 2.55 7.40
CA ARG A 96 2.21 2.22 6.12
C ARG A 96 1.37 1.23 5.32
N LEU A 97 1.25 1.48 4.03
CA LEU A 97 0.81 0.51 3.03
C LEU A 97 1.95 0.28 2.03
N VAL A 98 2.21 -0.98 1.71
CA VAL A 98 3.13 -1.36 0.64
C VAL A 98 2.46 -2.42 -0.23
N ILE A 99 2.53 -2.23 -1.53
CA ILE A 99 2.14 -3.23 -2.54
C ILE A 99 3.35 -3.54 -3.42
N VAL A 100 3.50 -4.82 -3.78
CA VAL A 100 4.59 -5.30 -4.64
C VAL A 100 4.02 -6.28 -5.65
N LYS A 101 4.19 -5.98 -6.93
CA LYS A 101 3.83 -6.89 -8.02
C LYS A 101 4.93 -7.94 -8.17
N LYS A 102 4.65 -9.16 -7.75
CA LYS A 102 5.63 -10.27 -7.76
C LYS A 102 5.57 -11.13 -9.00
N ASP A 103 4.41 -11.10 -9.69
CA ASP A 103 4.14 -11.85 -10.92
C ASP A 103 2.98 -11.18 -11.65
N ILE A 104 2.65 -11.64 -12.87
CA ILE A 104 1.52 -11.13 -13.68
C ILE A 104 0.24 -11.09 -12.85
N ASP A 105 -0.06 -12.15 -12.10
CA ASP A 105 -1.28 -12.28 -11.30
C ASP A 105 -1.06 -12.22 -9.79
N VAL A 106 0.17 -11.93 -9.34
CA VAL A 106 0.52 -11.92 -7.92
C VAL A 106 0.88 -10.51 -7.45
N LEU A 107 -0.02 -9.91 -6.67
CA LEU A 107 0.19 -8.64 -5.97
C LEU A 107 0.28 -8.91 -4.47
N SER A 108 1.44 -8.78 -3.86
CA SER A 108 1.53 -8.81 -2.40
C SER A 108 1.18 -7.46 -1.80
N ILE A 109 0.55 -7.49 -0.62
CA ILE A 109 0.15 -6.30 0.13
C ILE A 109 0.59 -6.44 1.58
N SER A 110 1.04 -5.32 2.16
CA SER A 110 1.32 -5.18 3.58
C SER A 110 0.74 -3.87 4.07
N LEU A 111 -0.11 -3.94 5.09
CA LEU A 111 -0.74 -2.83 5.77
C LEU A 111 -0.27 -2.79 7.21
N ARG A 112 0.05 -1.61 7.74
CA ARG A 112 0.41 -1.40 9.14
C ARG A 112 -0.23 -0.13 9.67
N VAL A 113 -0.82 -0.21 10.86
CA VAL A 113 -1.29 0.93 11.64
C VAL A 113 -0.76 0.77 13.06
N GLY A 114 0.08 1.68 13.51
CA GLY A 114 0.85 1.49 14.73
C GLY A 114 1.72 0.23 14.64
N GLU A 115 1.59 -0.66 15.62
CA GLU A 115 2.31 -1.93 15.65
C GLU A 115 1.50 -3.12 15.11
N ARG A 116 0.24 -2.92 14.71
CA ARG A 116 -0.57 -3.95 14.06
C ARG A 116 -0.29 -4.02 12.57
N LYS A 117 0.10 -5.20 12.10
CA LYS A 117 0.47 -5.46 10.71
C LYS A 117 -0.36 -6.60 10.13
N TYR A 118 -0.96 -6.34 8.98
CA TYR A 118 -1.58 -7.31 8.10
C TYR A 118 -0.72 -7.53 6.86
N SER A 119 -0.61 -8.77 6.40
CA SER A 119 0.10 -9.09 5.16
C SER A 119 -0.63 -10.16 4.37
N SER A 120 -0.74 -9.98 3.06
CA SER A 120 -1.21 -11.01 2.13
C SER A 120 -0.18 -11.20 1.02
N PRO A 121 0.24 -12.45 0.75
CA PRO A 121 1.17 -12.75 -0.33
C PRO A 121 0.53 -12.51 -1.71
N ASN A 122 -0.80 -12.57 -1.81
CA ASN A 122 -1.55 -12.24 -3.02
C ASN A 122 -2.86 -11.52 -2.69
N ALA A 123 -2.94 -10.25 -3.06
CA ALA A 123 -4.11 -9.40 -2.84
C ALA A 123 -5.37 -9.87 -3.62
N ASN A 124 -5.21 -10.66 -4.66
CA ASN A 124 -6.35 -11.24 -5.39
C ASN A 124 -7.09 -12.31 -4.58
N ASN A 125 -6.44 -12.89 -3.56
CA ASN A 125 -7.03 -13.88 -2.66
C ASN A 125 -7.66 -13.24 -1.42
N ILE A 126 -7.63 -11.92 -1.29
CA ILE A 126 -8.25 -11.22 -0.17
C ILE A 126 -9.75 -11.22 -0.35
N ILE A 127 -10.46 -11.75 0.62
CA ILE A 127 -11.91 -11.67 0.69
C ILE A 127 -12.30 -10.26 1.12
N LEU A 128 -12.91 -9.53 0.21
CA LEU A 128 -13.44 -8.19 0.48
C LEU A 128 -14.86 -8.29 1.02
N SER A 129 -15.15 -7.50 2.03
CA SER A 129 -16.44 -7.43 2.71
C SER A 129 -17.11 -6.08 2.49
N SER A 130 -18.31 -5.90 3.03
CA SER A 130 -19.01 -4.62 3.05
C SER A 130 -19.08 -4.08 4.49
N LEU A 131 -19.08 -2.77 4.62
CA LEU A 131 -19.23 -2.04 5.87
C LEU A 131 -20.01 -0.76 5.63
N SER A 132 -20.98 -0.46 6.51
CA SER A 132 -21.68 0.81 6.54
C SER A 132 -21.14 1.67 7.68
N ILE A 133 -20.70 2.89 7.39
CA ILE A 133 -20.22 3.88 8.35
C ILE A 133 -20.96 5.18 8.12
N GLU A 134 -21.66 5.68 9.13
CA GLU A 134 -22.39 6.97 9.09
C GLU A 134 -23.32 7.11 7.86
N GLY A 135 -23.98 6.01 7.47
CA GLY A 135 -24.89 5.99 6.32
C GLY A 135 -24.22 5.90 4.95
N SER A 136 -22.91 5.69 4.91
CA SER A 136 -22.15 5.42 3.68
C SER A 136 -21.75 3.95 3.61
N ASP A 137 -22.04 3.30 2.47
CA ASP A 137 -21.71 1.88 2.25
C ASP A 137 -20.39 1.73 1.50
N PHE A 138 -19.55 0.84 1.98
CA PHE A 138 -18.26 0.46 1.42
C PHE A 138 -18.26 -1.04 1.12
N PHE A 139 -17.95 -1.45 -0.10
CA PHE A 139 -18.04 -2.85 -0.56
C PHE A 139 -16.68 -3.52 -0.83
N ASP A 140 -15.58 -2.81 -0.58
CA ASP A 140 -14.22 -3.25 -0.89
C ASP A 140 -13.31 -3.18 0.34
N VAL A 141 -13.83 -3.64 1.49
CA VAL A 141 -13.14 -3.49 2.78
C VAL A 141 -12.50 -4.78 3.26
N ILE A 142 -11.38 -4.62 3.98
CA ILE A 142 -10.70 -5.67 4.74
C ILE A 142 -10.84 -5.31 6.21
N PHE A 143 -11.37 -6.24 7.01
CA PHE A 143 -11.31 -6.17 8.47
C PHE A 143 -10.01 -6.79 8.94
N ILE A 144 -9.25 -6.06 9.74
CA ILE A 144 -7.93 -6.45 10.22
C ILE A 144 -7.96 -6.44 11.75
N ASP A 145 -7.81 -7.63 12.34
CA ASP A 145 -7.89 -7.88 13.77
C ASP A 145 -6.88 -8.95 14.21
N ASP A 146 -7.06 -9.53 15.39
CA ASP A 146 -6.18 -10.57 15.94
C ASP A 146 -6.20 -11.88 15.13
N ASN A 147 -7.26 -12.15 14.35
CA ASN A 147 -7.40 -13.40 13.60
C ASN A 147 -6.56 -13.42 12.32
N ASN A 148 -6.23 -12.25 11.77
CA ASN A 148 -5.57 -12.15 10.46
C ASN A 148 -4.36 -11.20 10.43
N SER A 149 -3.92 -10.70 11.58
CA SER A 149 -2.80 -9.77 11.70
C SER A 149 -1.86 -10.15 12.83
N GLU A 150 -0.66 -9.57 12.81
CA GLU A 150 0.34 -9.69 13.87
C GLU A 150 0.57 -8.34 14.56
N ILE A 151 0.92 -8.37 15.84
CA ILE A 151 1.38 -7.22 16.62
C ILE A 151 2.89 -7.35 16.74
N LEU A 152 3.64 -6.37 16.21
CA LEU A 152 5.10 -6.37 16.20
C LEU A 152 5.66 -5.99 17.58
N LEU A 153 5.06 -4.99 18.22
CA LEU A 153 5.40 -4.53 19.55
C LEU A 153 4.13 -3.96 20.20
N ALA A 154 3.60 -4.67 21.21
CA ALA A 154 2.39 -4.21 21.89
C ALA A 154 2.65 -2.94 22.70
N ASN A 155 1.83 -1.91 22.47
CA ASN A 155 1.78 -0.70 23.29
C ASN A 155 0.34 -0.17 23.34
N GLU A 156 0.09 0.82 24.21
CA GLU A 156 -1.24 1.39 24.44
C GLU A 156 -1.87 2.04 23.19
N TRP A 157 -1.05 2.44 22.23
CA TRP A 157 -1.45 3.10 20.97
C TRP A 157 -1.58 2.10 19.80
N THR A 158 -1.36 0.81 20.04
CA THR A 158 -1.57 -0.22 19.03
C THR A 158 -3.06 -0.45 18.84
N PRO A 159 -3.65 -0.22 17.67
CA PRO A 159 -5.06 -0.52 17.45
C PRO A 159 -5.37 -2.00 17.68
N GLN A 160 -6.49 -2.29 18.35
CA GLN A 160 -7.03 -3.64 18.46
C GLN A 160 -7.45 -4.19 17.09
N SER A 161 -8.02 -3.31 16.27
CA SER A 161 -8.42 -3.64 14.90
C SER A 161 -8.44 -2.38 14.03
N PHE A 162 -8.41 -2.56 12.71
CA PHE A 162 -8.68 -1.49 11.77
C PHE A 162 -9.36 -2.02 10.50
N VAL A 163 -10.05 -1.13 9.79
CA VAL A 163 -10.75 -1.43 8.54
C VAL A 163 -10.16 -0.62 7.42
N TRP A 164 -9.77 -1.30 6.35
CA TRP A 164 -9.18 -0.69 5.17
C TRP A 164 -10.02 -0.96 3.93
N SER A 165 -10.41 0.09 3.19
CA SER A 165 -11.03 -0.02 1.87
C SER A 165 -9.97 0.10 0.78
N LYS A 166 -10.05 -0.74 -0.25
CA LYS A 166 -9.17 -0.68 -1.42
C LYS A 166 -9.26 0.66 -2.14
N SER A 167 -10.47 1.27 -2.20
CA SER A 167 -10.72 2.51 -2.94
C SER A 167 -10.71 3.77 -2.08
N LYS A 168 -10.90 3.65 -0.75
CA LYS A 168 -11.02 4.80 0.17
C LYS A 168 -9.90 4.87 1.21
N GLY A 169 -9.19 3.76 1.44
CA GLY A 169 -8.12 3.67 2.43
C GLY A 169 -8.60 3.32 3.83
N LEU A 170 -7.95 3.87 4.84
CA LEU A 170 -8.34 3.67 6.24
C LEU A 170 -9.72 4.25 6.48
N LEU A 171 -10.66 3.40 6.93
CA LEU A 171 -12.04 3.81 7.23
C LEU A 171 -12.31 3.90 8.72
N GLN A 172 -11.72 2.98 9.49
CA GLN A 172 -11.99 2.87 10.91
C GLN A 172 -10.81 2.21 11.62
N TYR A 173 -10.58 2.53 12.87
CA TYR A 173 -9.69 1.79 13.76
C TYR A 173 -10.21 1.86 15.21
N LYS A 174 -9.95 0.79 15.95
CA LYS A 174 -10.41 0.63 17.33
C LYS A 174 -9.20 0.43 18.24
N TYR A 175 -9.13 1.16 19.33
CA TYR A 175 -8.13 0.97 20.36
C TYR A 175 -8.57 -0.10 21.38
N GLN A 176 -7.61 -0.60 22.18
CA GLN A 176 -7.88 -1.55 23.25
C GLN A 176 -8.79 -0.97 24.33
N THR A 177 -8.81 0.34 24.50
CA THR A 177 -9.74 1.08 25.38
C THR A 177 -11.21 0.99 24.94
N GLY A 178 -11.47 0.44 23.75
CA GLY A 178 -12.81 0.29 23.17
C GLY A 178 -13.23 1.46 22.26
N GLU A 179 -12.49 2.54 22.24
CA GLU A 179 -12.76 3.70 21.38
C GLU A 179 -12.59 3.34 19.91
N THR A 180 -13.63 3.61 19.12
CA THR A 180 -13.66 3.32 17.67
C THR A 180 -13.73 4.61 16.89
N TYR A 181 -12.63 4.97 16.25
CA TYR A 181 -12.53 6.15 15.41
C TYR A 181 -12.92 5.82 13.98
N SER A 182 -13.91 6.53 13.46
CA SER A 182 -14.43 6.36 12.09
C SER A 182 -14.06 7.55 11.20
N PHE A 183 -13.81 7.27 9.93
CA PHE A 183 -13.58 8.30 8.92
C PHE A 183 -14.76 9.27 8.87
N TYR A 184 -14.47 10.56 8.99
CA TYR A 184 -15.47 11.62 8.96
C TYR A 184 -15.38 12.43 7.67
N LYS A 185 -14.23 13.02 7.38
CA LYS A 185 -14.04 13.83 6.16
C LYS A 185 -12.59 13.99 5.76
N LYS A 186 -12.39 14.32 4.48
CA LYS A 186 -11.12 14.80 3.94
C LYS A 186 -11.10 16.32 3.98
N LEU A 187 -10.00 16.90 4.50
CA LEU A 187 -9.75 18.35 4.43
C LEU A 187 -9.08 18.66 3.10
N THR A 188 -9.74 19.46 2.27
CA THR A 188 -9.16 19.91 1.00
C THR A 188 -8.30 21.15 1.27
N LYS A 189 -7.00 21.12 1.00
CA LYS A 189 -6.18 22.33 1.03
C LYS A 189 -6.71 23.29 -0.03
N LYS A 190 -7.15 24.49 0.38
CA LYS A 190 -7.43 25.59 -0.57
C LYS A 190 -6.12 25.86 -1.34
N LYS A 191 -6.10 25.62 -2.66
CA LYS A 191 -4.98 26.06 -3.51
C LYS A 191 -4.82 27.56 -3.31
N LYS A 192 -3.74 28.02 -2.67
CA LYS A 192 -3.37 29.44 -2.71
C LYS A 192 -3.18 29.75 -4.20
N LYS A 193 -4.07 30.53 -4.78
CA LYS A 193 -3.83 31.16 -6.09
C LYS A 193 -2.57 32.03 -5.92
N LYS A 194 -1.49 31.64 -6.60
CA LYS A 194 -0.34 32.52 -6.83
C LYS A 194 -0.71 33.52 -7.92
#